data_70a7b5d82832ef8649b433b032bb4470
#
_entry.id   70a7b5d82832ef8649b433b032bb4470
#
_cell.length_a   1.000
_cell.length_b   1.000
_cell.length_c   1.000
_cell.angle_alpha   90.00
_cell.angle_beta   90.00
_cell.angle_gamma   90.00
#
_symmetry.space_group_name_H-M   'P 1'
#
loop_
_entity.id
_entity.type
_entity.pdbx_description
1 polymer ?
#
loop_
_entity_poly.entity_id
_entity_poly.type
_entity_poly.pdbx_seq_one_letter_code
_entity_poly.pdbx_strand_id
1 'polypeptide(L)'
;MLQFRFVLESGFISRKIDTLTERQLAELEQLNEDCKNDERTPFEHWAANETFHLKLMSFWHNDYALQELRLTMNRLTRAYAQFYWNSNRDVLLSKDTEHHTDIIEGLRKKDAATVIEFLRLDLHNFGGFEDFFLQAR
;
A
#
# COMPACT_ATOMS: atom_id res chain seq x y z
N MET A 1 -9.60 -8.81 4.01
CA MET A 1 -8.89 -8.30 2.82
C MET A 1 -7.55 -7.65 3.16
N LEU A 2 -7.49 -6.79 4.17
CA LEU A 2 -6.22 -6.18 4.58
C LEU A 2 -5.21 -7.20 5.10
N GLN A 3 -5.68 -8.18 5.88
CA GLN A 3 -4.83 -9.28 6.34
C GLN A 3 -4.27 -10.09 5.17
N PHE A 4 -5.08 -10.35 4.15
CA PHE A 4 -4.61 -11.05 2.96
C PHE A 4 -3.52 -10.25 2.22
N ARG A 5 -3.74 -8.94 2.06
CA ARG A 5 -2.71 -8.06 1.48
C ARG A 5 -1.41 -8.13 2.26
N PHE A 6 -1.52 -8.05 3.59
CA PHE A 6 -0.34 -8.07 4.45
C PHE A 6 0.44 -9.38 4.30
N VAL A 7 -0.25 -10.52 4.33
CA VAL A 7 0.40 -11.83 4.17
C VAL A 7 1.08 -11.95 2.81
N LEU A 8 0.40 -11.51 1.75
CA LEU A 8 0.93 -11.59 0.40
C LEU A 8 2.15 -10.70 0.20
N GLU A 9 2.04 -9.43 0.59
CA GLU A 9 3.10 -8.45 0.40
C GLU A 9 4.30 -8.72 1.32
N SER A 10 4.07 -9.10 2.58
CA SER A 10 5.16 -9.45 3.49
C SER A 10 5.86 -10.74 3.07
N GLY A 11 5.13 -11.70 2.51
CA GLY A 11 5.71 -12.92 1.96
C GLY A 11 6.65 -12.63 0.80
N PHE A 12 6.26 -11.71 -0.10
CA PHE A 12 7.13 -11.25 -1.17
C PHE A 12 8.41 -10.62 -0.61
N ILE A 13 8.28 -9.68 0.32
CA ILE A 13 9.41 -8.97 0.90
C ILE A 13 10.39 -9.96 1.56
N SER A 14 9.87 -10.89 2.36
CA SER A 14 10.70 -11.87 3.04
C SER A 14 11.53 -12.73 2.08
N ARG A 15 10.97 -13.05 0.91
CA ARG A 15 11.59 -13.97 -0.04
C ARG A 15 12.45 -13.27 -1.09
N LYS A 16 12.12 -12.03 -1.45
CA LYS A 16 12.66 -11.37 -2.62
C LYS A 16 13.38 -10.05 -2.36
N ILE A 17 13.47 -9.62 -1.10
CA ILE A 17 14.11 -8.33 -0.77
C ILE A 17 15.54 -8.25 -1.32
N ASP A 18 16.29 -9.36 -1.29
CA ASP A 18 17.66 -9.38 -1.76
C ASP A 18 17.80 -9.26 -3.28
N THR A 19 16.71 -9.47 -4.01
CA THR A 19 16.72 -9.39 -5.47
C THR A 19 16.42 -8.00 -6.02
N LEU A 20 16.00 -7.07 -5.17
CA LEU A 20 15.63 -5.72 -5.59
C LEU A 20 16.86 -4.90 -5.97
N THR A 21 16.78 -4.19 -7.11
CA THR A 21 17.86 -3.38 -7.65
C THR A 21 17.62 -1.89 -7.35
N GLU A 22 18.68 -1.07 -7.41
CA GLU A 22 18.55 0.39 -7.27
C GLU A 22 17.62 0.99 -8.32
N ARG A 23 17.61 0.46 -9.53
CA ARG A 23 16.68 0.91 -10.57
C ARG A 23 15.23 0.70 -10.16
N GLN A 24 14.91 -0.47 -9.59
CA GLN A 24 13.58 -0.77 -9.11
C GLN A 24 13.18 0.13 -7.94
N LEU A 25 14.13 0.39 -7.02
CA LEU A 25 13.89 1.32 -5.91
C LEU A 25 13.65 2.75 -6.40
N ALA A 26 14.37 3.19 -7.44
CA ALA A 26 14.15 4.50 -8.04
C ALA A 26 12.76 4.62 -8.66
N GLU A 27 12.26 3.54 -9.28
CA GLU A 27 10.88 3.53 -9.79
C GLU A 27 9.86 3.69 -8.66
N LEU A 28 10.08 3.04 -7.52
CA LEU A 28 9.23 3.18 -6.34
C LEU A 28 9.30 4.60 -5.76
N GLU A 29 10.48 5.20 -5.73
CA GLU A 29 10.64 6.58 -5.26
C GLU A 29 9.82 7.56 -6.11
N GLN A 30 9.81 7.38 -7.43
CA GLN A 30 9.02 8.22 -8.32
C GLN A 30 7.52 8.07 -8.03
N LEU A 31 7.04 6.85 -7.84
CA LEU A 31 5.64 6.60 -7.50
C LEU A 31 5.28 7.16 -6.13
N ASN A 32 6.22 7.14 -5.19
CA ASN A 32 6.01 7.73 -3.87
C ASN A 32 5.86 9.25 -3.95
N GLU A 33 6.63 9.92 -4.82
CA GLU A 33 6.45 11.36 -5.04
C GLU A 33 5.03 11.65 -5.56
N ASP A 34 4.50 10.80 -6.44
CA ASP A 34 3.13 10.93 -6.92
C ASP A 34 2.11 10.79 -5.77
N CYS A 35 2.38 9.94 -4.78
CA CYS A 35 1.52 9.76 -3.61
C CYS A 35 1.47 11.00 -2.69
N LYS A 36 2.49 11.86 -2.75
CA LYS A 36 2.59 13.05 -1.90
C LYS A 36 1.80 14.25 -2.42
N ASN A 37 1.16 14.14 -3.57
CA ASN A 37 0.41 15.23 -4.17
C ASN A 37 -0.93 15.42 -3.48
N ASP A 38 -1.04 16.42 -2.60
CA ASP A 38 -2.23 16.71 -1.80
C ASP A 38 -3.37 17.36 -2.61
N GLU A 39 -3.13 17.78 -3.85
CA GLU A 39 -4.15 18.38 -4.71
C GLU A 39 -5.07 17.36 -5.36
N ARG A 40 -4.77 16.08 -5.21
CA ARG A 40 -5.55 14.99 -5.81
C ARG A 40 -6.84 14.73 -5.04
N THR A 41 -7.86 14.26 -5.76
CA THR A 41 -9.08 13.74 -5.14
C THR A 41 -8.76 12.47 -4.32
N PRO A 42 -9.61 12.08 -3.37
CA PRO A 42 -9.43 10.83 -2.65
C PRO A 42 -9.24 9.61 -3.57
N PHE A 43 -10.01 9.51 -4.64
CA PHE A 43 -9.91 8.39 -5.59
C PHE A 43 -8.55 8.38 -6.32
N GLU A 44 -8.07 9.54 -6.74
CA GLU A 44 -6.77 9.67 -7.38
C GLU A 44 -5.64 9.31 -6.42
N HIS A 45 -5.77 9.71 -5.16
CA HIS A 45 -4.80 9.38 -4.12
C HIS A 45 -4.76 7.87 -3.86
N TRP A 46 -5.91 7.22 -3.74
CA TRP A 46 -5.98 5.77 -3.57
C TRP A 46 -5.41 5.03 -4.77
N ALA A 47 -5.65 5.54 -6.00
CA ALA A 47 -5.08 4.96 -7.21
C ALA A 47 -3.55 5.06 -7.21
N ALA A 48 -2.99 6.18 -6.76
CA ALA A 48 -1.53 6.35 -6.65
C ALA A 48 -0.94 5.38 -5.62
N ASN A 49 -1.60 5.21 -4.48
CA ASN A 49 -1.20 4.24 -3.46
C ASN A 49 -1.23 2.80 -3.99
N GLU A 50 -2.29 2.42 -4.69
CA GLU A 50 -2.39 1.11 -5.33
C GLU A 50 -1.26 0.88 -6.33
N THR A 51 -0.98 1.88 -7.15
CA THR A 51 0.08 1.80 -8.15
C THR A 51 1.44 1.53 -7.50
N PHE A 52 1.73 2.17 -6.36
CA PHE A 52 2.96 1.92 -5.61
C PHE A 52 3.07 0.45 -5.18
N HIS A 53 2.04 -0.07 -4.54
CA HIS A 53 2.05 -1.45 -4.04
C HIS A 53 2.07 -2.48 -5.17
N LEU A 54 1.33 -2.23 -6.25
CA LEU A 54 1.33 -3.12 -7.42
C LEU A 54 2.69 -3.13 -8.10
N LYS A 55 3.35 -1.97 -8.19
CA LYS A 55 4.71 -1.90 -8.76
C LYS A 55 5.70 -2.70 -7.91
N LEU A 56 5.65 -2.53 -6.60
CA LEU A 56 6.51 -3.29 -5.69
C LEU A 56 6.29 -4.81 -5.88
N MET A 57 5.04 -5.24 -5.90
CA MET A 57 4.72 -6.66 -6.07
C MET A 57 5.12 -7.18 -7.47
N SER A 58 5.10 -6.33 -8.49
CA SER A 58 5.46 -6.72 -9.85
C SER A 58 6.91 -7.22 -9.95
N PHE A 59 7.78 -6.79 -9.05
CA PHE A 59 9.18 -7.21 -9.02
C PHE A 59 9.37 -8.68 -8.61
N TRP A 60 8.35 -9.31 -8.10
CA TRP A 60 8.36 -10.74 -7.80
C TRP A 60 8.27 -11.61 -9.06
N HIS A 61 7.75 -11.06 -10.14
CA HIS A 61 7.47 -11.79 -11.38
C HIS A 61 6.56 -13.01 -11.17
N ASN A 62 5.61 -12.87 -10.25
CA ASN A 62 4.58 -13.85 -9.98
C ASN A 62 3.24 -13.27 -10.42
N ASP A 63 2.82 -13.61 -11.65
CA ASP A 63 1.60 -13.04 -12.24
C ASP A 63 0.34 -13.40 -11.46
N TYR A 64 0.29 -14.60 -10.91
CA TYR A 64 -0.85 -15.00 -10.09
C TYR A 64 -0.97 -14.14 -8.83
N ALA A 65 0.13 -13.96 -8.11
CA ALA A 65 0.15 -13.12 -6.90
C ALA A 65 -0.21 -11.68 -7.22
N LEU A 66 0.31 -11.14 -8.32
CA LEU A 66 0.02 -9.77 -8.75
C LEU A 66 -1.45 -9.59 -9.09
N GLN A 67 -2.04 -10.55 -9.79
CA GLN A 67 -3.46 -10.50 -10.14
C GLN A 67 -4.35 -10.59 -8.90
N GLU A 68 -4.03 -11.45 -7.95
CA GLU A 68 -4.80 -11.57 -6.70
C GLU A 68 -4.70 -10.29 -5.87
N LEU A 69 -3.53 -9.65 -5.82
CA LEU A 69 -3.37 -8.36 -5.17
C LEU A 69 -4.24 -7.29 -5.83
N ARG A 70 -4.22 -7.23 -7.17
CA ARG A 70 -5.03 -6.27 -7.92
C ARG A 70 -6.52 -6.43 -7.66
N LEU A 71 -7.02 -7.66 -7.64
CA LEU A 71 -8.42 -7.94 -7.34
C LEU A 71 -8.79 -7.53 -5.91
N THR A 72 -7.91 -7.82 -4.96
CA THR A 72 -8.11 -7.44 -3.56
C THR A 72 -8.14 -5.92 -3.41
N MET A 73 -7.23 -5.21 -4.08
CA MET A 73 -7.20 -3.75 -4.06
C MET A 73 -8.45 -3.13 -4.67
N ASN A 74 -8.97 -3.70 -5.76
CA ASN A 74 -10.21 -3.22 -6.36
C ASN A 74 -11.38 -3.33 -5.39
N ARG A 75 -11.45 -4.42 -4.63
CA ARG A 75 -12.48 -4.60 -3.60
C ARG A 75 -12.30 -3.61 -2.45
N LEU A 76 -11.07 -3.39 -2.01
CA LEU A 76 -10.75 -2.42 -0.95
C LEU A 76 -11.08 -1.00 -1.38
N THR A 77 -10.78 -0.62 -2.61
CA THR A 77 -11.11 0.71 -3.13
C THR A 77 -12.61 0.98 -3.07
N ARG A 78 -13.44 -0.01 -3.43
CA ARG A 78 -14.89 0.12 -3.29
C ARG A 78 -15.32 0.29 -1.84
N ALA A 79 -14.70 -0.46 -0.94
CA ALA A 79 -14.99 -0.37 0.49
C ALA A 79 -14.55 0.99 1.06
N TYR A 80 -13.40 1.51 0.66
CA TYR A 80 -12.92 2.84 1.04
C TYR A 80 -13.86 3.94 0.53
N ALA A 81 -14.33 3.82 -0.71
CA ALA A 81 -15.28 4.77 -1.28
C ALA A 81 -16.56 4.81 -0.45
N GLN A 82 -17.11 3.67 -0.08
CA GLN A 82 -18.29 3.58 0.76
C GLN A 82 -18.05 4.16 2.15
N PHE A 83 -16.92 3.86 2.76
CA PHE A 83 -16.51 4.44 4.04
C PHE A 83 -16.44 5.96 3.98
N TYR A 84 -15.79 6.49 2.94
CA TYR A 84 -15.67 7.93 2.72
C TYR A 84 -17.04 8.62 2.61
N TRP A 85 -17.94 8.05 1.80
CA TRP A 85 -19.28 8.60 1.62
C TRP A 85 -20.12 8.54 2.89
N ASN A 86 -20.02 7.45 3.67
CA ASN A 86 -20.84 7.24 4.85
C ASN A 86 -20.34 8.02 6.07
N SER A 87 -19.05 8.26 6.18
CA SER A 87 -18.46 8.88 7.37
C SER A 87 -18.48 10.41 7.32
N ASN A 88 -18.61 11.00 6.14
CA ASN A 88 -18.55 12.44 5.92
C ASN A 88 -17.31 13.08 6.58
N ARG A 89 -16.20 12.34 6.62
CA ARG A 89 -14.94 12.76 7.25
C ARG A 89 -14.00 13.39 6.23
N ASP A 90 -13.30 14.43 6.66
CA ASP A 90 -12.13 14.92 5.96
C ASP A 90 -11.02 13.88 6.12
N VAL A 91 -10.77 13.12 5.07
CA VAL A 91 -9.71 12.12 5.07
C VAL A 91 -8.37 12.84 4.90
N LEU A 92 -7.46 12.68 5.87
CA LEU A 92 -6.09 13.19 5.76
C LEU A 92 -5.31 12.25 4.85
N LEU A 93 -5.43 12.47 3.55
CA LEU A 93 -4.88 11.59 2.52
C LEU A 93 -3.36 11.42 2.58
N SER A 94 -2.66 12.48 3.00
CA SER A 94 -1.19 12.45 3.13
C SER A 94 -0.70 11.42 4.16
N LYS A 95 -1.54 11.08 5.15
CA LYS A 95 -1.18 10.07 6.15
C LYS A 95 -1.31 8.65 5.65
N ASP A 96 -2.12 8.43 4.61
CA ASP A 96 -2.34 7.08 4.09
C ASP A 96 -1.08 6.49 3.43
N THR A 97 -0.14 7.35 3.06
CA THR A 97 1.09 6.95 2.37
C THR A 97 2.36 7.41 3.10
N GLU A 98 2.25 7.82 4.38
CA GLU A 98 3.39 8.39 5.11
C GLU A 98 4.53 7.39 5.31
N HIS A 99 4.26 6.09 5.28
CA HIS A 99 5.27 5.06 5.50
C HIS A 99 5.96 4.57 4.22
N HIS A 100 5.57 5.05 3.04
CA HIS A 100 6.18 4.60 1.77
C HIS A 100 7.68 4.92 1.72
N THR A 101 8.09 6.09 2.22
CA THR A 101 9.51 6.45 2.28
C THR A 101 10.30 5.48 3.18
N ASP A 102 9.74 5.14 4.33
CA ASP A 102 10.36 4.18 5.26
C ASP A 102 10.46 2.79 4.66
N ILE A 103 9.44 2.37 3.91
CA ILE A 103 9.45 1.10 3.19
C ILE A 103 10.60 1.07 2.17
N ILE A 104 10.73 2.10 1.35
CA ILE A 104 11.78 2.18 0.33
C ILE A 104 13.16 2.17 0.99
N GLU A 105 13.35 2.91 2.06
CA GLU A 105 14.61 2.95 2.78
C GLU A 105 14.98 1.59 3.37
N GLY A 106 14.01 0.90 3.97
CA GLY A 106 14.20 -0.46 4.47
C GLY A 106 14.53 -1.46 3.37
N LEU A 107 13.89 -1.33 2.20
CA LEU A 107 14.20 -2.15 1.03
C LEU A 107 15.63 -1.92 0.54
N ARG A 108 16.09 -0.67 0.55
CA ARG A 108 17.47 -0.33 0.17
C ARG A 108 18.48 -0.96 1.10
N LYS A 109 18.18 -0.98 2.39
CA LYS A 109 19.02 -1.59 3.42
C LYS A 109 18.87 -3.10 3.50
N LYS A 110 17.94 -3.67 2.74
CA LYS A 110 17.60 -5.10 2.75
C LYS A 110 17.20 -5.62 4.14
N ASP A 111 16.53 -4.76 4.90
CA ASP A 111 16.03 -5.05 6.24
C ASP A 111 14.56 -5.46 6.17
N ALA A 112 14.31 -6.74 5.92
CA ALA A 112 12.97 -7.26 5.73
C ALA A 112 12.07 -7.03 6.95
N ALA A 113 12.58 -7.23 8.16
CA ALA A 113 11.80 -7.06 9.39
C ALA A 113 11.28 -5.63 9.54
N THR A 114 12.12 -4.63 9.27
CA THR A 114 11.74 -3.21 9.31
C THR A 114 10.72 -2.89 8.22
N VAL A 115 10.93 -3.39 7.00
CA VAL A 115 9.98 -3.17 5.89
C VAL A 115 8.62 -3.75 6.23
N ILE A 116 8.56 -4.95 6.76
CA ILE A 116 7.30 -5.61 7.13
C ILE A 116 6.56 -4.82 8.20
N GLU A 117 7.28 -4.27 9.18
CA GLU A 117 6.65 -3.44 10.21
C GLU A 117 6.06 -2.15 9.64
N PHE A 118 6.78 -1.45 8.75
CA PHE A 118 6.23 -0.26 8.09
C PHE A 118 5.10 -0.60 7.14
N LEU A 119 5.16 -1.75 6.48
CA LEU A 119 4.05 -2.23 5.66
C LEU A 119 2.80 -2.45 6.52
N ARG A 120 2.94 -3.05 7.68
CA ARG A 120 1.83 -3.25 8.61
C ARG A 120 1.20 -1.91 9.01
N LEU A 121 2.02 -0.93 9.35
CA LEU A 121 1.55 0.42 9.70
C LEU A 121 0.88 1.10 8.52
N ASP A 122 1.42 0.98 7.34
CA ASP A 122 0.86 1.54 6.11
C ASP A 122 -0.54 1.00 5.82
N LEU A 123 -0.74 -0.30 5.97
CA LEU A 123 -2.03 -0.93 5.74
C LEU A 123 -3.08 -0.57 6.80
N HIS A 124 -2.66 -0.15 7.99
CA HIS A 124 -3.57 0.29 9.05
C HIS A 124 -3.93 1.78 8.98
N ASN A 125 -3.28 2.56 8.12
CA ASN A 125 -3.39 4.02 8.11
C ASN A 125 -4.60 4.58 7.33
N PHE A 126 -5.62 3.78 7.08
CA PHE A 126 -6.79 4.26 6.32
C PHE A 126 -7.87 4.86 7.25
N GLY A 127 -7.48 5.85 8.06
CA GLY A 127 -8.44 6.73 8.77
C GLY A 127 -9.51 6.04 9.60
N GLY A 128 -9.20 4.90 10.20
CA GLY A 128 -10.18 4.12 10.97
C GLY A 128 -11.03 3.18 10.13
N PHE A 129 -10.63 2.94 8.88
CA PHE A 129 -11.37 2.07 7.95
C PHE A 129 -11.62 0.67 8.53
N GLU A 130 -10.60 0.06 9.12
CA GLU A 130 -10.71 -1.27 9.69
C GLU A 130 -11.70 -1.29 10.85
N ASP A 131 -11.63 -0.30 11.73
CA ASP A 131 -12.55 -0.15 12.87
C ASP A 131 -13.99 0.05 12.40
N PHE A 132 -14.18 0.84 11.35
CA PHE A 132 -15.51 1.03 10.75
C PHE A 132 -16.14 -0.31 10.35
N PHE A 133 -15.40 -1.16 9.66
CA PHE A 133 -15.90 -2.45 9.21
C PHE A 133 -16.09 -3.45 10.34
N LEU A 134 -15.32 -3.37 11.41
CA LEU A 134 -15.51 -4.18 12.60
C LEU A 134 -16.77 -3.78 13.36
N GLN A 135 -17.08 -2.48 13.40
CA GLN A 135 -18.27 -1.95 14.09
C GLN A 135 -19.55 -2.20 13.30
N ALA A 136 -19.49 -2.33 12.00
CA ALA A 136 -20.64 -2.53 11.13
C ALA A 136 -21.17 -3.97 11.11
N ARG A 137 -20.53 -4.89 11.80
CA ARG A 137 -20.93 -6.28 11.87
C ARG A 137 -22.02 -6.52 12.91
#